data_e7476e255722bfb91abdc72d4168a67e
#
_entry.id   e7476e255722bfb91abdc72d4168a67e
#
_cell.length_a   1.000
_cell.length_b   1.000
_cell.length_c   1.000
_cell.angle_alpha   90.00
_cell.angle_beta   90.00
_cell.angle_gamma   90.00
#
_symmetry.space_group_name_H-M   'P 1'
#
loop_
_entity.id
_entity.type
_entity.pdbx_description
1 polymer ?
#
loop_
_entity_poly.entity_id
_entity_poly.type
_entity_poly.pdbx_seq_one_letter_code
_entity_poly.pdbx_strand_id
1 'polypeptide(L)'
;MERRKGVFRMRIHRLYAPSLIGDHTLCYVHKNAAGQSCVNEVPIAVRYSCCGETLTDDNAIQSMTIVLPPNTLINGGDFLAVGDSDLLLRWRASDASFEVIKNGFMSVSAKFEVWRAMTVGVLTVSDKGSRGERTDTAGPELESLIAALGGSVCERKIIPDDKDEIIAAVKNWVHKGYNLVLTTGGTGLSPRDVTPEALLSIAEKEVPGFGEMMRIKTLVHTPRAFLTRSVAVIIGKTLVVAFPGSQRGVRQCFEAISPALRHGVETLSGWDSECGSHSGHHH
;
A
#
# COMPACT_ATOMS: atom_id res chain seq x y z
N MET A 1 19.27 31.01 0.20
CA MET A 1 19.78 29.61 0.19
C MET A 1 18.62 28.72 0.62
N GLU A 2 17.73 28.41 -0.35
CA GLU A 2 16.51 27.65 -0.11
C GLU A 2 16.87 26.17 0.01
N ARG A 3 16.60 25.57 1.15
CA ARG A 3 16.64 24.13 1.33
C ARG A 3 15.49 23.51 0.52
N ARG A 4 15.81 22.94 -0.65
CA ARG A 4 14.88 22.05 -1.35
C ARG A 4 14.49 20.94 -0.37
N LYS A 5 13.24 20.92 0.06
CA LYS A 5 12.66 19.80 0.80
C LYS A 5 12.71 18.59 -0.13
N GLY A 6 13.68 17.70 0.10
CA GLY A 6 13.79 16.46 -0.65
C GLY A 6 12.52 15.64 -0.43
N VAL A 7 11.87 15.25 -1.51
CA VAL A 7 10.80 14.26 -1.47
C VAL A 7 11.45 12.96 -1.02
N PHE A 8 11.19 12.54 0.21
CA PHE A 8 11.61 11.24 0.71
C PHE A 8 10.89 10.16 -0.12
N ARG A 9 11.61 9.54 -1.04
CA ARG A 9 11.09 8.40 -1.81
C ARG A 9 11.26 7.16 -0.96
N MET A 10 10.16 6.63 -0.42
CA MET A 10 10.15 5.33 0.25
C MET A 10 10.37 4.21 -0.77
N ARG A 11 11.07 3.16 -0.36
CA ARG A 11 11.44 2.03 -1.21
C ARG A 11 10.90 0.71 -0.65
N ILE A 12 10.70 -0.26 -1.51
CA ILE A 12 10.41 -1.64 -1.14
C ILE A 12 11.61 -2.48 -1.54
N HIS A 13 12.25 -3.05 -0.53
CA HIS A 13 13.33 -4.00 -0.69
C HIS A 13 12.71 -5.39 -0.76
N ARG A 14 12.86 -6.10 -1.87
CA ARG A 14 12.26 -7.43 -2.04
C ARG A 14 13.32 -8.51 -1.95
N LEU A 15 13.07 -9.48 -1.08
CA LEU A 15 13.87 -10.69 -0.93
C LEU A 15 13.15 -11.84 -1.64
N TYR A 16 13.85 -12.55 -2.50
CA TYR A 16 13.33 -13.77 -3.16
C TYR A 16 14.01 -14.99 -2.57
N ALA A 17 13.23 -15.97 -2.14
CA ALA A 17 13.78 -17.27 -1.79
C ALA A 17 14.39 -17.92 -3.05
N PRO A 18 15.57 -18.52 -2.97
CA PRO A 18 16.05 -19.38 -4.02
C PRO A 18 15.09 -20.57 -4.18
N SER A 19 14.99 -21.13 -5.39
CA SER A 19 14.22 -22.36 -5.62
C SER A 19 14.58 -23.39 -4.56
N LEU A 20 13.58 -23.91 -3.88
CA LEU A 20 13.68 -24.83 -2.74
C LEU A 20 14.30 -26.18 -3.16
N ILE A 21 15.62 -26.23 -3.27
CA ILE A 21 16.39 -27.47 -3.41
C ILE A 21 17.40 -27.46 -2.27
N GLY A 22 17.08 -28.09 -1.14
CA GLY A 22 17.94 -28.23 0.01
C GLY A 22 17.26 -27.90 1.36
N ASP A 23 17.96 -28.18 2.47
CA ASP A 23 17.52 -27.89 3.83
C ASP A 23 17.50 -26.39 4.09
N HIS A 24 16.37 -25.72 3.84
CA HIS A 24 16.17 -24.31 4.15
C HIS A 24 15.31 -24.18 5.41
N THR A 25 15.81 -23.45 6.40
CA THR A 25 15.02 -23.10 7.57
C THR A 25 14.01 -22.02 7.18
N LEU A 26 12.71 -22.35 7.26
CA LEU A 26 11.62 -21.41 7.09
C LEU A 26 11.25 -20.80 8.45
N CYS A 27 11.21 -19.49 8.52
CA CYS A 27 10.72 -18.75 9.66
C CYS A 27 9.36 -18.14 9.35
N TYR A 28 8.37 -18.36 10.20
CA TYR A 28 7.09 -17.67 10.11
C TYR A 28 7.16 -16.37 10.90
N VAL A 29 7.00 -15.24 10.21
CA VAL A 29 7.05 -13.90 10.80
C VAL A 29 5.64 -13.34 10.81
N HIS A 30 5.16 -12.95 11.99
CA HIS A 30 3.80 -12.46 12.16
C HIS A 30 3.70 -11.41 13.26
N LYS A 31 2.54 -10.75 13.33
CA LYS A 31 2.18 -9.82 14.40
C LYS A 31 1.22 -10.52 15.35
N ASN A 32 1.51 -10.54 16.65
CA ASN A 32 0.61 -11.10 17.65
C ASN A 32 -0.55 -10.13 17.98
N ALA A 33 -1.49 -10.58 18.82
CA ALA A 33 -2.65 -9.78 19.22
C ALA A 33 -2.27 -8.49 19.99
N ALA A 34 -1.10 -8.45 20.62
CA ALA A 34 -0.55 -7.27 21.30
C ALA A 34 0.19 -6.31 20.33
N GLY A 35 0.25 -6.63 19.03
CA GLY A 35 0.92 -5.83 18.02
C GLY A 35 2.44 -5.99 17.95
N GLN A 36 3.01 -6.97 18.64
CA GLN A 36 4.45 -7.24 18.64
C GLN A 36 4.83 -8.16 17.46
N SER A 37 6.00 -7.93 16.87
CA SER A 37 6.58 -8.84 15.88
C SER A 37 6.99 -10.16 16.54
N CYS A 38 6.64 -11.28 15.93
CA CYS A 38 6.98 -12.62 16.39
C CYS A 38 7.62 -13.42 15.26
N VAL A 39 8.56 -14.27 15.61
CA VAL A 39 9.15 -15.26 14.72
C VAL A 39 8.90 -16.63 15.32
N ASN A 40 8.19 -17.51 14.61
CA ASN A 40 7.80 -18.84 15.11
C ASN A 40 7.19 -18.77 16.53
N GLU A 41 6.21 -17.85 16.73
CA GLU A 41 5.48 -17.60 17.99
C GLU A 41 6.28 -16.93 19.12
N VAL A 42 7.59 -16.74 18.97
CA VAL A 42 8.43 -16.05 19.95
C VAL A 42 8.45 -14.55 19.62
N PRO A 43 8.13 -13.64 20.58
CA PRO A 43 8.29 -12.20 20.36
C PRO A 43 9.77 -11.87 20.14
N ILE A 44 10.08 -11.40 18.92
CA ILE A 44 11.45 -11.13 18.48
C ILE A 44 11.46 -9.83 17.67
N ALA A 45 12.40 -8.93 17.99
CA ALA A 45 12.62 -7.76 17.15
C ALA A 45 13.26 -8.18 15.82
N VAL A 46 12.67 -7.75 14.70
CA VAL A 46 13.25 -7.98 13.36
C VAL A 46 14.09 -6.77 12.99
N ARG A 47 15.38 -6.97 12.78
CA ARG A 47 16.38 -5.94 12.45
C ARG A 47 17.05 -6.24 11.12
N TYR A 48 17.88 -5.34 10.63
CA TYR A 48 18.78 -5.64 9.52
C TYR A 48 20.22 -5.24 9.83
N SER A 49 21.14 -5.87 9.12
CA SER A 49 22.55 -5.50 9.04
C SER A 49 22.98 -5.58 7.57
N CYS A 50 23.93 -4.75 7.16
CA CYS A 50 24.56 -4.87 5.86
C CYS A 50 25.70 -5.87 5.93
N CYS A 51 25.91 -6.63 4.84
CA CYS A 51 27.00 -7.60 4.77
C CYS A 51 28.35 -6.91 5.01
N GLY A 52 29.10 -7.39 6.00
CA GLY A 52 30.39 -6.83 6.41
C GLY A 52 30.35 -5.96 7.68
N GLU A 53 29.16 -5.64 8.22
CA GLU A 53 29.05 -5.02 9.55
C GLU A 53 29.21 -6.08 10.62
N THR A 54 30.03 -5.78 11.63
CA THR A 54 30.14 -6.64 12.83
C THR A 54 28.90 -6.46 13.67
N LEU A 55 28.11 -7.51 13.86
CA LEU A 55 26.99 -7.52 14.79
C LEU A 55 27.56 -7.44 16.21
N THR A 56 27.54 -6.26 16.81
CA THR A 56 27.87 -6.10 18.24
C THR A 56 26.67 -6.54 19.06
N ASP A 57 26.83 -7.63 19.76
CA ASP A 57 25.83 -8.25 20.66
C ASP A 57 25.77 -7.48 21.99
N ASP A 58 25.30 -6.23 21.96
CA ASP A 58 25.03 -5.48 23.18
C ASP A 58 23.52 -5.51 23.47
N ASN A 59 23.20 -6.31 24.51
CA ASN A 59 21.89 -6.50 25.15
C ASN A 59 20.91 -7.50 24.53
N ALA A 60 20.86 -8.64 25.12
CA ALA A 60 19.84 -9.65 25.49
C ALA A 60 18.38 -9.55 24.99
N ILE A 61 18.04 -8.76 23.99
CA ILE A 61 16.76 -8.85 23.31
C ILE A 61 16.94 -9.84 22.16
N GLN A 62 16.24 -10.96 22.21
CA GLN A 62 16.19 -11.89 21.10
C GLN A 62 15.79 -11.11 19.84
N SER A 63 16.67 -11.07 18.85
CA SER A 63 16.41 -10.38 17.59
C SER A 63 16.77 -11.28 16.41
N MET A 64 15.92 -11.24 15.38
CA MET A 64 16.25 -11.81 14.09
C MET A 64 16.89 -10.72 13.23
N THR A 65 18.07 -10.96 12.72
CA THR A 65 18.76 -10.02 11.85
C THR A 65 18.70 -10.48 10.41
N ILE A 66 18.17 -9.62 9.55
CA ILE A 66 18.15 -9.82 8.09
C ILE A 66 19.43 -9.21 7.55
N VAL A 67 20.28 -10.02 6.93
CA VAL A 67 21.52 -9.55 6.30
C VAL A 67 21.21 -9.09 4.88
N LEU A 68 21.47 -7.83 4.60
CA LEU A 68 21.26 -7.21 3.30
C LEU A 68 22.59 -7.11 2.52
N PRO A 69 22.55 -6.98 1.18
CA PRO A 69 23.74 -6.75 0.39
C PRO A 69 24.52 -5.52 0.86
N PRO A 70 25.85 -5.49 0.64
CA PRO A 70 26.68 -4.33 0.96
C PRO A 70 26.13 -3.03 0.34
N ASN A 71 26.24 -1.94 1.05
CA ASN A 71 25.77 -0.61 0.63
C ASN A 71 24.25 -0.47 0.42
N THR A 72 23.45 -1.41 0.97
CA THR A 72 22.01 -1.26 0.97
C THR A 72 21.61 -0.20 2.00
N LEU A 73 20.99 0.88 1.55
CA LEU A 73 20.46 1.93 2.42
C LEU A 73 18.94 1.74 2.58
N ILE A 74 18.51 1.52 3.82
CA ILE A 74 17.09 1.51 4.20
C ILE A 74 16.78 2.80 4.94
N ASN A 75 15.76 3.52 4.48
CA ASN A 75 15.31 4.76 5.10
C ASN A 75 14.04 4.53 5.94
N GLY A 76 13.76 5.42 6.89
CA GLY A 76 12.51 5.37 7.64
C GLY A 76 11.29 5.32 6.72
N GLY A 77 10.43 4.33 6.93
CA GLY A 77 9.25 4.06 6.11
C GLY A 77 9.45 3.13 4.91
N ASP A 78 10.69 2.76 4.56
CA ASP A 78 10.93 1.76 3.51
C ASP A 78 10.34 0.39 3.90
N PHE A 79 9.98 -0.40 2.90
CA PHE A 79 9.43 -1.73 3.09
C PHE A 79 10.44 -2.80 2.69
N LEU A 80 10.36 -3.95 3.36
CA LEU A 80 11.03 -5.19 2.99
C LEU A 80 9.95 -6.23 2.67
N ALA A 81 9.91 -6.69 1.43
CA ALA A 81 9.00 -7.73 0.98
C ALA A 81 9.78 -9.01 0.68
N VAL A 82 9.17 -10.17 0.97
CA VAL A 82 9.73 -11.47 0.67
C VAL A 82 8.98 -12.09 -0.51
N GLY A 83 9.69 -12.37 -1.61
CA GLY A 83 9.17 -12.59 -2.95
C GLY A 83 7.99 -13.54 -3.09
N ASP A 84 8.17 -14.80 -2.70
CA ASP A 84 7.13 -15.82 -2.83
C ASP A 84 6.30 -16.00 -1.57
N SER A 85 6.41 -15.07 -0.63
CA SER A 85 5.71 -15.04 0.64
C SER A 85 4.87 -13.78 0.73
N ASP A 86 3.82 -13.86 1.51
CA ASP A 86 2.99 -12.71 1.86
C ASP A 86 3.66 -11.75 2.84
N LEU A 87 4.86 -12.10 3.36
CA LEU A 87 5.55 -11.30 4.35
C LEU A 87 5.90 -9.91 3.82
N LEU A 88 5.42 -8.90 4.53
CA LEU A 88 5.77 -7.50 4.30
C LEU A 88 6.12 -6.84 5.62
N LEU A 89 7.30 -6.24 5.67
CA LEU A 89 7.84 -5.53 6.82
C LEU A 89 8.03 -4.06 6.47
N ARG A 90 7.82 -3.15 7.42
CA ARG A 90 8.10 -1.71 7.28
C ARG A 90 9.20 -1.29 8.24
N TRP A 91 10.22 -0.61 7.75
CA TRP A 91 11.31 -0.12 8.58
C TRP A 91 10.88 1.06 9.46
N ARG A 92 11.12 0.95 10.76
CA ARG A 92 10.93 2.01 11.74
C ARG A 92 12.30 2.52 12.19
N ALA A 93 12.64 3.75 11.80
CA ALA A 93 13.90 4.36 12.19
C ALA A 93 13.96 4.70 13.69
N SER A 94 12.80 4.84 14.36
CA SER A 94 12.72 5.22 15.78
C SER A 94 13.32 4.20 16.73
N ASP A 95 13.22 2.92 16.41
CA ASP A 95 13.68 1.80 17.23
C ASP A 95 14.57 0.80 16.48
N ALA A 96 15.02 1.20 15.30
CA ALA A 96 15.86 0.39 14.42
C ALA A 96 15.32 -1.04 14.21
N SER A 97 14.02 -1.16 13.98
CA SER A 97 13.34 -2.45 13.80
C SER A 97 12.36 -2.43 12.63
N PHE A 98 12.00 -3.63 12.16
CA PHE A 98 10.90 -3.81 11.22
C PHE A 98 9.58 -4.06 11.94
N GLU A 99 8.54 -3.34 11.54
CA GLU A 99 7.16 -3.63 11.89
C GLU A 99 6.58 -4.62 10.88
N VAL A 100 5.94 -5.69 11.36
CA VAL A 100 5.21 -6.64 10.48
C VAL A 100 3.93 -5.97 10.00
N ILE A 101 3.81 -5.79 8.69
CA ILE A 101 2.61 -5.26 8.02
C ILE A 101 1.72 -6.40 7.53
N LYS A 102 2.32 -7.43 6.95
CA LYS A 102 1.64 -8.65 6.52
C LYS A 102 2.45 -9.85 6.96
N ASN A 103 1.78 -10.82 7.57
CA ASN A 103 2.40 -12.06 8.05
C ASN A 103 2.82 -12.95 6.89
N GLY A 104 3.88 -13.74 7.08
CA GLY A 104 4.33 -14.67 6.06
C GLY A 104 5.59 -15.43 6.45
N PHE A 105 6.08 -16.22 5.51
CA PHE A 105 7.28 -17.01 5.69
C PHE A 105 8.51 -16.33 5.09
N MET A 106 9.67 -16.57 5.67
CA MET A 106 10.95 -16.15 5.15
C MET A 106 11.96 -17.29 5.22
N SER A 107 12.72 -17.49 4.13
CA SER A 107 13.85 -18.39 4.08
C SER A 107 15.16 -17.65 4.40
N VAL A 108 16.13 -18.34 4.97
CA VAL A 108 17.46 -17.76 5.26
C VAL A 108 18.29 -17.43 4.01
N SER A 109 17.87 -17.90 2.82
CA SER A 109 18.53 -17.62 1.54
C SER A 109 17.58 -16.95 0.57
N ALA A 110 17.71 -15.64 0.37
CA ALA A 110 16.81 -14.88 -0.48
C ALA A 110 17.58 -13.98 -1.49
N LYS A 111 17.02 -13.80 -2.69
CA LYS A 111 17.45 -12.77 -3.63
C LYS A 111 16.90 -11.42 -3.21
N PHE A 112 17.66 -10.36 -3.46
CA PHE A 112 17.33 -9.01 -3.05
C PHE A 112 16.99 -8.12 -4.26
N GLU A 113 15.87 -7.42 -4.17
CA GLU A 113 15.47 -6.37 -5.11
C GLU A 113 14.92 -5.16 -4.35
N VAL A 114 15.09 -3.98 -4.92
CA VAL A 114 14.58 -2.74 -4.33
C VAL A 114 13.42 -2.22 -5.17
N TRP A 115 12.25 -2.10 -4.56
CA TRP A 115 11.06 -1.52 -5.18
C TRP A 115 10.74 -0.16 -4.55
N ARG A 116 10.11 0.72 -5.33
CA ARG A 116 9.64 2.01 -4.81
C ARG A 116 8.33 1.83 -4.07
N ALA A 117 8.20 2.41 -2.89
CA ALA A 117 6.93 2.50 -2.19
C ALA A 117 6.02 3.53 -2.89
N MET A 118 4.72 3.21 -3.00
CA MET A 118 3.72 4.15 -3.49
C MET A 118 3.39 5.16 -2.39
N THR A 119 3.38 6.45 -2.70
CA THR A 119 2.86 7.50 -1.81
C THR A 119 1.36 7.64 -2.02
N VAL A 120 0.57 7.52 -0.94
CA VAL A 120 -0.88 7.37 -1.01
C VAL A 120 -1.60 8.41 -0.16
N GLY A 121 -2.67 9.00 -0.70
CA GLY A 121 -3.67 9.74 0.05
C GLY A 121 -4.95 8.91 0.20
N VAL A 122 -5.57 8.90 1.39
CA VAL A 122 -6.85 8.23 1.64
C VAL A 122 -7.89 9.27 2.03
N LEU A 123 -8.96 9.36 1.24
CA LEU A 123 -10.05 10.33 1.42
C LEU A 123 -11.36 9.61 1.74
N THR A 124 -11.88 9.82 2.93
CA THR A 124 -13.23 9.36 3.29
C THR A 124 -14.23 10.49 3.03
N VAL A 125 -15.19 10.24 2.16
CA VAL A 125 -16.27 11.17 1.81
C VAL A 125 -17.51 10.76 2.56
N SER A 126 -17.93 11.55 3.56
CA SER A 126 -19.06 11.25 4.43
C SER A 126 -19.52 12.45 5.22
N ASP A 127 -20.75 12.92 5.01
CA ASP A 127 -21.39 13.98 5.79
C ASP A 127 -21.39 13.67 7.31
N LYS A 128 -21.75 12.43 7.68
CA LYS A 128 -21.78 12.00 9.08
C LYS A 128 -20.39 11.82 9.67
N GLY A 129 -19.46 11.31 8.86
CA GLY A 129 -18.07 11.14 9.28
C GLY A 129 -17.39 12.47 9.54
N SER A 130 -17.58 13.46 8.67
CA SER A 130 -16.98 14.80 8.79
C SER A 130 -17.48 15.57 10.02
N ARG A 131 -18.70 15.30 10.48
CA ARG A 131 -19.28 15.87 11.72
C ARG A 131 -18.97 15.05 12.98
N GLY A 132 -18.24 13.92 12.86
CA GLY A 132 -17.96 13.03 13.99
C GLY A 132 -19.14 12.18 14.47
N GLU A 133 -20.24 12.16 13.73
CA GLU A 133 -21.46 11.39 14.04
C GLU A 133 -21.33 9.90 13.70
N ARG A 134 -20.30 9.54 12.94
CA ARG A 134 -20.02 8.17 12.51
C ARG A 134 -18.53 7.91 12.49
N THR A 135 -18.10 6.81 13.10
CA THR A 135 -16.72 6.35 13.03
C THR A 135 -16.36 5.90 11.60
N ASP A 136 -15.26 6.41 11.07
CA ASP A 136 -14.70 5.96 9.81
C ASP A 136 -14.04 4.58 9.99
N THR A 137 -14.59 3.57 9.33
CA THR A 137 -14.03 2.21 9.26
C THR A 137 -13.49 1.87 7.89
N ALA A 138 -13.87 2.63 6.87
CA ALA A 138 -13.50 2.39 5.48
C ALA A 138 -12.11 2.95 5.14
N GLY A 139 -11.78 4.15 5.64
CA GLY A 139 -10.46 4.76 5.47
C GLY A 139 -9.34 3.93 6.09
N PRO A 140 -9.42 3.53 7.37
CA PRO A 140 -8.44 2.60 7.98
C PRO A 140 -8.33 1.26 7.27
N GLU A 141 -9.42 0.74 6.72
CA GLU A 141 -9.40 -0.48 5.91
C GLU A 141 -8.55 -0.30 4.63
N LEU A 142 -8.77 0.80 3.88
CA LEU A 142 -7.95 1.13 2.71
C LEU A 142 -6.47 1.28 3.07
N GLU A 143 -6.17 1.93 4.20
CA GLU A 143 -4.79 2.09 4.69
C GLU A 143 -4.13 0.73 4.94
N SER A 144 -4.83 -0.20 5.60
CA SER A 144 -4.33 -1.55 5.85
C SER A 144 -4.11 -2.34 4.55
N LEU A 145 -5.07 -2.26 3.61
CA LEU A 145 -5.03 -3.01 2.36
C LEU A 145 -3.91 -2.51 1.44
N ILE A 146 -3.75 -1.19 1.32
CA ILE A 146 -2.72 -0.62 0.44
C ILE A 146 -1.31 -0.82 1.00
N ALA A 147 -1.15 -0.87 2.33
CA ALA A 147 0.12 -1.20 2.95
C ALA A 147 0.62 -2.59 2.52
N ALA A 148 -0.29 -3.56 2.36
CA ALA A 148 0.04 -4.90 1.87
C ALA A 148 0.54 -4.93 0.41
N LEU A 149 0.26 -3.88 -0.38
CA LEU A 149 0.81 -3.68 -1.73
C LEU A 149 2.05 -2.76 -1.75
N GLY A 150 2.59 -2.44 -0.57
CA GLY A 150 3.74 -1.53 -0.42
C GLY A 150 3.39 -0.07 -0.66
N GLY A 151 2.15 0.32 -0.39
CA GLY A 151 1.73 1.71 -0.34
C GLY A 151 1.95 2.30 1.05
N SER A 152 2.43 3.53 1.12
CA SER A 152 2.54 4.30 2.35
C SER A 152 1.54 5.43 2.34
N VAL A 153 0.58 5.39 3.27
CA VAL A 153 -0.42 6.45 3.42
C VAL A 153 0.23 7.66 4.06
N CYS A 154 0.38 8.73 3.27
CA CYS A 154 0.99 9.98 3.70
C CYS A 154 -0.01 10.90 4.40
N GLU A 155 -1.25 10.88 3.95
CA GLU A 155 -2.35 11.65 4.53
C GLU A 155 -3.65 10.87 4.47
N ARG A 156 -4.45 11.03 5.53
CA ARG A 156 -5.85 10.60 5.57
C ARG A 156 -6.73 11.77 5.96
N LYS A 157 -7.83 11.97 5.23
CA LYS A 157 -8.83 13.00 5.52
C LYS A 157 -10.24 12.44 5.49
N ILE A 158 -11.13 13.06 6.27
CA ILE A 158 -12.57 12.85 6.19
C ILE A 158 -13.19 14.20 5.83
N ILE A 159 -14.00 14.24 4.78
CA ILE A 159 -14.68 15.44 4.29
C ILE A 159 -16.17 15.15 4.06
N PRO A 160 -17.03 16.18 4.01
CA PRO A 160 -18.44 15.99 3.66
C PRO A 160 -18.60 15.54 2.19
N ASP A 161 -19.81 15.09 1.85
CA ASP A 161 -20.22 14.77 0.47
C ASP A 161 -20.44 16.08 -0.32
N ASP A 162 -19.32 16.78 -0.57
CA ASP A 162 -19.26 18.04 -1.30
C ASP A 162 -18.29 17.94 -2.47
N LYS A 163 -18.76 18.31 -3.67
CA LYS A 163 -17.98 18.17 -4.92
C LYS A 163 -16.70 19.01 -4.90
N ASP A 164 -16.76 20.24 -4.43
CA ASP A 164 -15.65 21.17 -4.46
C ASP A 164 -14.58 20.79 -3.42
N GLU A 165 -15.00 20.31 -2.24
CA GLU A 165 -14.09 19.80 -1.22
C GLU A 165 -13.36 18.54 -1.68
N ILE A 166 -14.06 17.62 -2.39
CA ILE A 166 -13.44 16.43 -2.99
C ILE A 166 -12.38 16.84 -4.00
N ILE A 167 -12.73 17.74 -4.92
CA ILE A 167 -11.83 18.25 -5.95
C ILE A 167 -10.60 18.92 -5.31
N ALA A 168 -10.81 19.77 -4.33
CA ALA A 168 -9.74 20.49 -3.65
C ALA A 168 -8.76 19.54 -2.94
N ALA A 169 -9.28 18.53 -2.22
CA ALA A 169 -8.46 17.53 -1.54
C ALA A 169 -7.62 16.71 -2.53
N VAL A 170 -8.25 16.20 -3.60
CA VAL A 170 -7.58 15.40 -4.62
C VAL A 170 -6.50 16.23 -5.33
N LYS A 171 -6.83 17.44 -5.81
CA LYS A 171 -5.85 18.33 -6.48
C LYS A 171 -4.67 18.67 -5.59
N ASN A 172 -4.89 18.91 -4.29
CA ASN A 172 -3.80 19.16 -3.35
C ASN A 172 -2.83 17.97 -3.26
N TRP A 173 -3.33 16.72 -3.24
CA TRP A 173 -2.49 15.54 -3.18
C TRP A 173 -1.79 15.23 -4.51
N VAL A 174 -2.47 15.48 -5.64
CA VAL A 174 -1.83 15.46 -6.97
C VAL A 174 -0.67 16.46 -7.03
N HIS A 175 -0.88 17.69 -6.55
CA HIS A 175 0.17 18.71 -6.50
C HIS A 175 1.34 18.33 -5.59
N LYS A 176 1.08 17.62 -4.49
CA LYS A 176 2.11 17.05 -3.61
C LYS A 176 2.87 15.88 -4.26
N GLY A 177 2.44 15.40 -5.42
CA GLY A 177 3.08 14.31 -6.16
C GLY A 177 2.77 12.92 -5.59
N TYR A 178 1.61 12.70 -4.96
CA TYR A 178 1.20 11.35 -4.54
C TYR A 178 0.97 10.49 -5.77
N ASN A 179 1.41 9.23 -5.68
CA ASN A 179 1.26 8.28 -6.78
C ASN A 179 -0.17 7.76 -6.91
N LEU A 180 -0.86 7.67 -5.78
CA LEU A 180 -2.19 7.07 -5.67
C LEU A 180 -3.06 7.87 -4.70
N VAL A 181 -4.31 8.10 -5.08
CA VAL A 181 -5.36 8.59 -4.18
C VAL A 181 -6.48 7.58 -4.15
N LEU A 182 -6.83 7.12 -2.96
CA LEU A 182 -7.96 6.22 -2.73
C LEU A 182 -9.07 7.01 -2.05
N THR A 183 -10.24 7.10 -2.68
CA THR A 183 -11.41 7.71 -2.05
C THR A 183 -12.41 6.62 -1.65
N THR A 184 -13.13 6.81 -0.56
CA THR A 184 -14.21 5.91 -0.13
C THR A 184 -15.44 6.71 0.29
N GLY A 185 -16.61 6.29 -0.17
CA GLY A 185 -17.89 6.98 0.05
C GLY A 185 -18.33 7.85 -1.12
N GLY A 186 -19.57 8.31 -1.08
CA GLY A 186 -20.18 9.16 -2.11
C GLY A 186 -20.29 8.52 -3.51
N THR A 187 -20.31 7.16 -3.61
CA THR A 187 -20.38 6.43 -4.89
C THR A 187 -21.71 5.73 -5.15
N GLY A 188 -22.73 5.95 -4.32
CA GLY A 188 -24.05 5.37 -4.47
C GLY A 188 -24.97 6.19 -5.39
N LEU A 189 -26.28 6.00 -5.22
CA LEU A 189 -27.32 6.62 -6.06
C LEU A 189 -28.03 7.80 -5.39
N SER A 190 -27.61 8.17 -4.17
CA SER A 190 -28.21 9.32 -3.47
C SER A 190 -27.84 10.63 -4.17
N PRO A 191 -28.69 11.65 -4.16
CA PRO A 191 -28.32 12.98 -4.68
C PRO A 191 -27.07 13.60 -3.99
N ARG A 192 -26.73 13.12 -2.78
CA ARG A 192 -25.50 13.53 -2.07
C ARG A 192 -24.26 12.78 -2.51
N ASP A 193 -24.41 11.63 -3.17
CA ASP A 193 -23.28 10.86 -3.68
C ASP A 193 -22.71 11.53 -4.95
N VAL A 194 -21.64 12.30 -4.79
CA VAL A 194 -21.06 13.14 -5.86
C VAL A 194 -19.59 12.84 -6.14
N THR A 195 -19.03 11.80 -5.51
CA THR A 195 -17.61 11.44 -5.70
C THR A 195 -17.26 11.14 -7.14
N PRO A 196 -18.03 10.34 -7.91
CA PRO A 196 -17.72 10.10 -9.33
C PRO A 196 -17.74 11.38 -10.16
N GLU A 197 -18.73 12.24 -9.97
CA GLU A 197 -18.88 13.51 -10.67
C GLU A 197 -17.73 14.48 -10.35
N ALA A 198 -17.26 14.49 -9.10
CA ALA A 198 -16.11 15.28 -8.69
C ALA A 198 -14.83 14.81 -9.42
N LEU A 199 -14.56 13.51 -9.38
CA LEU A 199 -13.35 12.94 -9.99
C LEU A 199 -13.35 13.06 -11.51
N LEU A 200 -14.46 12.74 -12.17
CA LEU A 200 -14.59 12.83 -13.62
C LEU A 200 -14.45 14.27 -14.11
N SER A 201 -14.88 15.27 -13.33
CA SER A 201 -14.77 16.69 -13.74
C SER A 201 -13.32 17.21 -13.79
N ILE A 202 -12.37 16.50 -13.17
CA ILE A 202 -10.94 16.88 -13.14
C ILE A 202 -10.04 15.81 -13.76
N ALA A 203 -10.63 14.77 -14.34
CA ALA A 203 -9.91 13.67 -14.95
C ALA A 203 -9.23 14.13 -16.27
N GLU A 204 -7.97 13.76 -16.44
CA GLU A 204 -7.29 13.85 -17.75
C GLU A 204 -7.58 12.59 -18.58
N LYS A 205 -7.69 11.43 -17.91
CA LYS A 205 -8.05 10.15 -18.51
C LYS A 205 -8.91 9.34 -17.56
N GLU A 206 -9.86 8.59 -18.11
CA GLU A 206 -10.61 7.59 -17.35
C GLU A 206 -9.94 6.21 -17.44
N VAL A 207 -10.08 5.42 -16.38
CA VAL A 207 -9.62 4.03 -16.32
C VAL A 207 -10.80 3.12 -15.95
N PRO A 208 -11.75 2.91 -16.90
CA PRO A 208 -13.04 2.29 -16.61
C PRO A 208 -12.90 0.85 -16.09
N GLY A 209 -11.87 0.11 -16.51
CA GLY A 209 -11.63 -1.27 -16.12
C GLY A 209 -11.58 -1.50 -14.62
N PHE A 210 -11.12 -0.55 -13.82
CA PHE A 210 -11.15 -0.67 -12.36
C PHE A 210 -12.58 -0.71 -11.82
N GLY A 211 -13.44 0.21 -12.25
CA GLY A 211 -14.84 0.22 -11.85
C GLY A 211 -15.62 -1.00 -12.35
N GLU A 212 -15.34 -1.45 -13.56
CA GLU A 212 -15.92 -2.66 -14.15
C GLU A 212 -15.53 -3.89 -13.33
N MET A 213 -14.24 -4.07 -13.06
CA MET A 213 -13.74 -5.21 -12.29
C MET A 213 -14.31 -5.23 -10.86
N MET A 214 -14.40 -4.08 -10.19
CA MET A 214 -15.05 -3.97 -8.89
C MET A 214 -16.49 -4.49 -8.96
N ARG A 215 -17.29 -4.02 -9.92
CA ARG A 215 -18.69 -4.46 -10.08
C ARG A 215 -18.80 -5.96 -10.38
N ILE A 216 -18.05 -6.45 -11.35
CA ILE A 216 -18.09 -7.85 -11.79
C ILE A 216 -17.69 -8.80 -10.66
N LYS A 217 -16.54 -8.56 -10.04
CA LYS A 217 -15.98 -9.47 -9.01
C LYS A 217 -16.78 -9.45 -7.71
N THR A 218 -17.42 -8.32 -7.37
CA THR A 218 -18.19 -8.24 -6.13
C THR A 218 -19.64 -8.72 -6.26
N LEU A 219 -20.12 -9.03 -7.48
CA LEU A 219 -21.44 -9.66 -7.72
C LEU A 219 -21.63 -10.96 -6.98
N VAL A 220 -20.57 -11.75 -6.80
CA VAL A 220 -20.63 -13.01 -6.05
C VAL A 220 -21.02 -12.81 -4.59
N HIS A 221 -20.82 -11.59 -4.07
CA HIS A 221 -21.14 -11.26 -2.68
C HIS A 221 -22.51 -10.59 -2.53
N THR A 222 -22.94 -9.80 -3.53
CA THR A 222 -24.22 -9.09 -3.48
C THR A 222 -24.64 -8.57 -4.86
N PRO A 223 -25.92 -8.70 -5.26
CA PRO A 223 -26.45 -8.07 -6.46
C PRO A 223 -26.36 -6.52 -6.42
N ARG A 224 -26.29 -5.94 -5.22
CA ARG A 224 -26.14 -4.47 -5.06
C ARG A 224 -24.82 -3.94 -5.58
N ALA A 225 -23.87 -4.79 -5.94
CA ALA A 225 -22.61 -4.41 -6.58
C ALA A 225 -22.82 -3.60 -7.88
N PHE A 226 -23.92 -3.83 -8.62
CA PHE A 226 -24.27 -3.02 -9.80
C PHE A 226 -24.58 -1.55 -9.49
N LEU A 227 -24.95 -1.24 -8.25
CA LEU A 227 -25.38 0.11 -7.88
C LEU A 227 -24.21 1.04 -7.54
N THR A 228 -22.99 0.50 -7.40
CA THR A 228 -21.84 1.36 -7.16
C THR A 228 -21.40 2.03 -8.45
N ARG A 229 -21.20 3.35 -8.37
CA ARG A 229 -20.66 4.17 -9.46
C ARG A 229 -19.17 4.43 -9.30
N SER A 230 -18.47 3.47 -8.67
CA SER A 230 -17.02 3.50 -8.50
C SER A 230 -16.32 3.72 -9.84
N VAL A 231 -15.37 4.67 -9.85
CA VAL A 231 -14.58 5.08 -11.03
C VAL A 231 -13.11 5.11 -10.68
N ALA A 232 -12.25 5.05 -11.69
CA ALA A 232 -10.85 5.38 -11.57
C ALA A 232 -10.45 6.35 -12.67
N VAL A 233 -9.59 7.32 -12.31
CA VAL A 233 -9.15 8.39 -13.22
C VAL A 233 -7.66 8.66 -13.04
N ILE A 234 -7.04 9.25 -14.04
CA ILE A 234 -5.67 9.73 -14.02
C ILE A 234 -5.70 11.26 -14.02
N ILE A 235 -4.91 11.86 -13.13
CA ILE A 235 -4.68 13.31 -13.04
C ILE A 235 -3.17 13.51 -12.91
N GLY A 236 -2.54 14.01 -13.97
CA GLY A 236 -1.09 14.09 -14.07
C GLY A 236 -0.44 12.71 -13.97
N LYS A 237 0.35 12.48 -12.92
CA LYS A 237 0.97 11.19 -12.59
C LYS A 237 0.33 10.46 -11.42
N THR A 238 -0.87 10.85 -11.05
CA THR A 238 -1.61 10.27 -9.92
C THR A 238 -2.77 9.42 -10.44
N LEU A 239 -2.82 8.15 -10.03
CA LEU A 239 -4.01 7.33 -10.18
C LEU A 239 -4.97 7.62 -9.02
N VAL A 240 -6.23 7.92 -9.33
CA VAL A 240 -7.28 8.17 -8.32
C VAL A 240 -8.35 7.11 -8.47
N VAL A 241 -8.68 6.39 -7.40
CA VAL A 241 -9.66 5.29 -7.42
C VAL A 241 -10.72 5.51 -6.35
N ALA A 242 -11.99 5.46 -6.75
CA ALA A 242 -13.15 5.60 -5.86
C ALA A 242 -13.72 4.24 -5.46
N PHE A 243 -13.89 4.05 -4.15
CA PHE A 243 -14.45 2.85 -3.53
C PHE A 243 -15.81 3.11 -2.89
N PRO A 244 -16.64 2.06 -2.68
CA PRO A 244 -17.85 2.16 -1.87
C PRO A 244 -17.54 2.63 -0.43
N GLY A 245 -18.53 3.25 0.24
CA GLY A 245 -18.36 3.80 1.59
C GLY A 245 -18.40 2.78 2.74
N SER A 246 -18.61 1.49 2.49
CA SER A 246 -18.65 0.47 3.54
C SER A 246 -17.32 -0.29 3.62
N GLN A 247 -16.84 -0.57 4.84
CA GLN A 247 -15.62 -1.34 5.07
C GLN A 247 -15.59 -2.66 4.29
N ARG A 248 -16.69 -3.43 4.31
CA ARG A 248 -16.83 -4.68 3.56
C ARG A 248 -16.73 -4.45 2.04
N GLY A 249 -17.42 -3.41 1.53
CA GLY A 249 -17.36 -3.05 0.11
C GLY A 249 -15.97 -2.64 -0.33
N VAL A 250 -15.27 -1.85 0.50
CA VAL A 250 -13.88 -1.47 0.29
C VAL A 250 -13.00 -2.71 0.14
N ARG A 251 -13.04 -3.64 1.08
CA ARG A 251 -12.22 -4.87 1.05
C ARG A 251 -12.48 -5.66 -0.23
N GLN A 252 -13.74 -5.95 -0.53
CA GLN A 252 -14.12 -6.75 -1.70
C GLN A 252 -13.72 -6.07 -3.02
N CYS A 253 -13.93 -4.76 -3.14
CA CYS A 253 -13.52 -4.00 -4.32
C CYS A 253 -12.01 -3.90 -4.45
N PHE A 254 -11.28 -3.73 -3.34
CA PHE A 254 -9.84 -3.67 -3.34
C PHE A 254 -9.21 -5.01 -3.76
N GLU A 255 -9.70 -6.12 -3.23
CA GLU A 255 -9.27 -7.48 -3.64
C GLU A 255 -9.49 -7.71 -5.13
N ALA A 256 -10.58 -7.18 -5.70
CA ALA A 256 -10.87 -7.31 -7.12
C ALA A 256 -9.85 -6.61 -8.02
N ILE A 257 -9.27 -5.49 -7.60
CA ILE A 257 -8.38 -4.67 -8.43
C ILE A 257 -6.91 -4.72 -8.01
N SER A 258 -6.61 -5.23 -6.82
CA SER A 258 -5.25 -5.27 -6.27
C SER A 258 -4.21 -5.89 -7.20
N PRO A 259 -4.52 -6.94 -8.01
CA PRO A 259 -3.54 -7.52 -8.92
C PRO A 259 -3.01 -6.53 -9.98
N ALA A 260 -3.83 -5.56 -10.40
CA ALA A 260 -3.45 -4.57 -11.41
C ALA A 260 -3.07 -3.21 -10.83
N LEU A 261 -3.49 -2.92 -9.58
CA LEU A 261 -3.40 -1.58 -9.00
C LEU A 261 -1.95 -1.08 -8.93
N ARG A 262 -1.05 -1.91 -8.41
CA ARG A 262 0.36 -1.54 -8.26
C ARG A 262 1.02 -1.34 -9.62
N HIS A 263 0.86 -2.28 -10.55
CA HIS A 263 1.42 -2.17 -11.90
C HIS A 263 0.91 -0.92 -12.62
N GLY A 264 -0.38 -0.58 -12.47
CA GLY A 264 -0.94 0.66 -13.02
C GLY A 264 -0.25 1.92 -12.49
N VAL A 265 0.07 1.96 -11.19
CA VAL A 265 0.81 3.07 -10.58
C VAL A 265 2.26 3.10 -11.06
N GLU A 266 2.93 1.96 -11.18
CA GLU A 266 4.31 1.85 -11.66
C GLU A 266 4.44 2.34 -13.10
N THR A 267 3.56 1.88 -13.98
CA THR A 267 3.50 2.31 -15.38
C THR A 267 3.24 3.82 -15.49
N LEU A 268 2.26 4.34 -14.75
CA LEU A 268 1.93 5.77 -14.76
C LEU A 268 3.08 6.64 -14.24
N SER A 269 3.83 6.12 -13.27
CA SER A 269 4.99 6.80 -12.68
C SER A 269 6.27 6.67 -13.51
N GLY A 270 6.28 5.82 -14.54
CA GLY A 270 7.45 5.51 -15.36
C GLY A 270 8.51 4.69 -14.61
N TRP A 271 8.11 3.89 -13.61
CA TRP A 271 9.05 3.09 -12.82
C TRP A 271 9.47 1.80 -13.53
N ASP A 272 8.64 1.27 -14.43
CA ASP A 272 8.93 0.06 -15.21
C ASP A 272 10.18 0.21 -16.10
N SER A 273 10.50 1.44 -16.54
CA SER A 273 11.68 1.71 -17.36
C SER A 273 13.00 1.71 -16.57
N GLU A 274 12.95 1.83 -15.24
CA GLU A 274 14.12 1.81 -14.37
C GLU A 274 14.45 0.40 -13.85
N CYS A 275 13.51 -0.53 -13.94
CA CYS A 275 13.65 -1.94 -13.59
C CYS A 275 14.00 -2.81 -14.82
N GLY A 276 14.63 -2.22 -15.83
CA GLY A 276 14.97 -2.87 -17.08
C GLY A 276 15.79 -4.14 -16.90
N SER A 277 15.18 -5.23 -17.24
CA SER A 277 15.65 -6.58 -17.59
C SER A 277 15.05 -7.69 -16.72
N HIS A 278 13.75 -7.93 -16.85
CA HIS A 278 13.24 -9.28 -16.58
C HIS A 278 12.44 -9.73 -17.80
N SER A 279 13.23 -10.25 -18.75
CA SER A 279 12.75 -11.15 -19.79
C SER A 279 12.09 -12.37 -19.16
N GLY A 280 10.89 -12.69 -19.60
CA GLY A 280 10.39 -14.05 -19.64
C GLY A 280 9.46 -14.45 -18.51
N HIS A 281 8.20 -14.12 -18.65
CA HIS A 281 7.18 -15.07 -18.25
C HIS A 281 6.46 -15.54 -19.51
N HIS A 282 6.84 -16.75 -19.90
CA HIS A 282 6.05 -17.57 -20.81
C HIS A 282 4.69 -17.86 -20.20
N HIS A 283 3.68 -17.86 -21.04
CA HIS A 283 2.27 -18.20 -20.89
C HIS A 283 1.99 -19.49 -20.14
#